data_288d25aaf4213996e7209125814ace08
#
_entry.id   288d25aaf4213996e7209125814ace08
#
_cell.length_a   1.000
_cell.length_b   1.000
_cell.length_c   1.000
_cell.angle_alpha   90.00
_cell.angle_beta   90.00
_cell.angle_gamma   90.00
#
_symmetry.space_group_name_H-M   'P 1'
#
loop_
_entity.id
_entity.type
_entity.pdbx_description
1 polymer ?
#
loop_
_entity_poly.entity_id
_entity_poly.type
_entity_poly.pdbx_seq_one_letter_code
_entity_poly.pdbx_strand_id
1 'polypeptide(L)'
;IKKIDNETINIQILDNNILISVVGEYNCHLQELEKLTNTILFFRGNSITAKGTRENTKQAAEAIKFLVNKFLLTKIVEKNDIVLSVKNNSDSSNETNVRSISQLIKTPRKSVIARSSKQSDYIKALRENDIVMALGPAGTGKSFLAVSVAITLLMEKKVERVILSRPAVEAGEKLGFLPGD
;
A
#
# COMPACT_ATOMS: atom_id res chain seq x y z
N ILE A 1 -15.70 2.37 15.97
CA ILE A 1 -14.69 2.24 17.05
C ILE A 1 -15.34 2.74 18.34
N LYS A 2 -15.51 1.85 19.33
CA LYS A 2 -15.95 2.24 20.69
C LYS A 2 -14.73 2.25 21.61
N LYS A 3 -14.49 3.36 22.32
CA LYS A 3 -13.54 3.44 23.42
C LYS A 3 -14.21 2.84 24.66
N ILE A 4 -13.56 1.85 25.25
CA ILE A 4 -14.07 1.19 26.47
C ILE A 4 -13.38 1.78 27.70
N ASP A 5 -12.09 2.12 27.58
CA ASP A 5 -11.29 2.75 28.62
C ASP A 5 -10.11 3.48 27.98
N ASN A 6 -9.34 4.27 28.75
CA ASN A 6 -8.18 4.99 28.21
C ASN A 6 -7.08 4.09 27.65
N GLU A 7 -7.10 2.79 28.01
CA GLU A 7 -6.11 1.77 27.62
C GLU A 7 -6.69 0.67 26.70
N THR A 8 -7.98 0.72 26.38
CA THR A 8 -8.64 -0.33 25.60
C THR A 8 -9.52 0.26 24.52
N ILE A 9 -9.27 -0.15 23.28
CA ILE A 9 -10.08 0.24 22.11
C ILE A 9 -10.71 -1.01 21.51
N ASN A 10 -12.00 -0.96 21.24
CA ASN A 10 -12.72 -2.00 20.52
C ASN A 10 -13.09 -1.53 19.13
N ILE A 11 -12.77 -2.34 18.12
CA ILE A 11 -13.00 -2.09 16.70
C ILE A 11 -13.94 -3.17 16.19
N GLN A 12 -15.15 -2.78 15.84
CA GLN A 12 -16.14 -3.71 15.28
C GLN A 12 -16.08 -3.71 13.76
N ILE A 13 -15.94 -4.90 13.16
CA ILE A 13 -15.93 -5.13 11.71
C ILE A 13 -17.12 -6.05 11.39
N LEU A 14 -18.13 -5.51 10.70
CA LEU A 14 -19.38 -6.24 10.43
C LEU A 14 -19.22 -7.29 9.33
N ASP A 15 -18.31 -7.09 8.39
CA ASP A 15 -18.08 -8.00 7.27
C ASP A 15 -17.00 -9.03 7.63
N ASN A 16 -17.38 -10.31 7.64
CA ASN A 16 -16.48 -11.41 7.94
C ASN A 16 -15.32 -11.55 6.94
N ASN A 17 -15.51 -11.22 5.67
CA ASN A 17 -14.44 -11.31 4.67
C ASN A 17 -13.35 -10.27 4.97
N ILE A 18 -13.75 -9.06 5.37
CA ILE A 18 -12.83 -8.02 5.81
C ILE A 18 -12.09 -8.49 7.06
N LEU A 19 -12.83 -9.01 8.04
CA LEU A 19 -12.26 -9.46 9.31
C LEU A 19 -11.20 -10.54 9.09
N ILE A 20 -11.52 -11.60 8.33
CA ILE A 20 -10.60 -12.70 8.03
C ILE A 20 -9.34 -12.18 7.33
N SER A 21 -9.48 -11.26 6.38
CA SER A 21 -8.35 -10.71 5.65
C SER A 21 -7.47 -9.81 6.51
N VAL A 22 -8.05 -9.04 7.42
CA VAL A 22 -7.32 -8.17 8.36
C VAL A 22 -6.64 -8.99 9.44
N VAL A 23 -7.30 -10.02 9.96
CA VAL A 23 -6.74 -10.94 10.98
C VAL A 23 -5.63 -11.81 10.38
N GLY A 24 -5.80 -12.23 9.12
CA GLY A 24 -4.92 -13.14 8.41
C GLY A 24 -5.06 -14.59 8.86
N GLU A 25 -4.47 -15.51 8.10
CA GLU A 25 -4.45 -16.93 8.44
C GLU A 25 -3.73 -17.13 9.78
N TYR A 26 -4.35 -17.91 10.67
CA TYR A 26 -3.82 -18.17 12.01
C TYR A 26 -3.46 -16.89 12.81
N ASN A 27 -4.15 -15.79 12.56
CA ASN A 27 -3.94 -14.49 13.22
C ASN A 27 -2.56 -13.86 12.92
N CYS A 28 -1.89 -14.26 11.85
CA CYS A 28 -0.53 -13.82 11.56
C CYS A 28 -0.43 -12.30 11.37
N HIS A 29 -1.46 -11.66 10.81
CA HIS A 29 -1.48 -10.21 10.64
C HIS A 29 -1.63 -9.48 11.97
N LEU A 30 -2.52 -9.97 12.87
CA LEU A 30 -2.67 -9.37 14.20
C LEU A 30 -1.41 -9.55 15.03
N GLN A 31 -0.77 -10.72 15.01
CA GLN A 31 0.47 -10.96 15.75
C GLN A 31 1.61 -10.05 15.29
N GLU A 32 1.71 -9.78 14.00
CA GLU A 32 2.70 -8.84 13.48
C GLU A 32 2.37 -7.40 13.86
N LEU A 33 1.10 -7.02 13.83
CA LEU A 33 0.64 -5.71 14.25
C LEU A 33 0.88 -5.50 15.76
N GLU A 34 0.65 -6.51 16.61
CA GLU A 34 0.98 -6.49 18.04
C GLU A 34 2.44 -6.12 18.30
N LYS A 35 3.36 -6.80 17.59
CA LYS A 35 4.80 -6.54 17.70
C LYS A 35 5.18 -5.13 17.28
N LEU A 36 4.59 -4.65 16.18
CA LEU A 36 4.91 -3.34 15.62
C LEU A 36 4.34 -2.18 16.43
N THR A 37 3.18 -2.37 17.05
CA THR A 37 2.49 -1.32 17.84
C THR A 37 2.68 -1.46 19.33
N ASN A 38 3.37 -2.52 19.77
CA ASN A 38 3.56 -2.84 21.19
C ASN A 38 2.23 -2.85 21.97
N THR A 39 1.21 -3.50 21.41
CA THR A 39 -0.13 -3.66 21.96
C THR A 39 -0.49 -5.13 22.05
N ILE A 40 -1.48 -5.49 22.84
CA ILE A 40 -2.11 -6.80 22.86
C ILE A 40 -3.37 -6.72 22.00
N LEU A 41 -3.44 -7.53 20.94
CA LEU A 41 -4.58 -7.59 20.04
C LEU A 41 -5.23 -8.95 20.13
N PHE A 42 -6.52 -8.98 20.40
CA PHE A 42 -7.29 -10.20 20.32
C PHE A 42 -8.62 -9.93 19.64
N PHE A 43 -9.14 -10.93 18.95
CA PHE A 43 -10.45 -10.80 18.32
C PHE A 43 -11.43 -11.82 18.90
N ARG A 44 -12.68 -11.41 18.98
CA ARG A 44 -13.80 -12.26 19.39
C ARG A 44 -15.03 -11.91 18.60
N GLY A 45 -15.56 -12.90 17.87
CA GLY A 45 -16.65 -12.64 16.91
C GLY A 45 -16.23 -11.59 15.89
N ASN A 46 -16.97 -10.51 15.74
CA ASN A 46 -16.74 -9.44 14.80
C ASN A 46 -15.97 -8.25 15.38
N SER A 47 -15.32 -8.43 16.53
CA SER A 47 -14.64 -7.35 17.24
C SER A 47 -13.16 -7.65 17.43
N ILE A 48 -12.31 -6.69 17.09
CA ILE A 48 -10.89 -6.68 17.42
C ILE A 48 -10.71 -5.72 18.60
N THR A 49 -10.11 -6.22 19.67
CA THR A 49 -9.83 -5.43 20.88
C THR A 49 -8.32 -5.18 20.96
N ALA A 50 -7.94 -3.92 21.05
CA ALA A 50 -6.56 -3.48 21.26
C ALA A 50 -6.40 -3.00 22.70
N LYS A 51 -5.40 -3.54 23.43
CA LYS A 51 -5.06 -3.19 24.80
C LYS A 51 -3.61 -2.78 24.91
N GLY A 52 -3.34 -1.64 25.58
CA GLY A 52 -2.00 -1.09 25.74
C GLY A 52 -2.05 0.38 26.10
N THR A 53 -0.94 1.09 25.96
CA THR A 53 -0.92 2.54 26.22
C THR A 53 -1.84 3.28 25.24
N ARG A 54 -2.30 4.46 25.63
CA ARG A 54 -3.22 5.27 24.84
C ARG A 54 -2.69 5.58 23.43
N GLU A 55 -1.38 5.81 23.30
CA GLU A 55 -0.75 6.10 22.01
C GLU A 55 -0.68 4.84 21.15
N ASN A 56 -0.23 3.73 21.72
CA ASN A 56 -0.10 2.46 21.03
C ASN A 56 -1.45 1.92 20.55
N THR A 57 -2.49 1.98 21.41
CA THR A 57 -3.84 1.54 21.04
C THR A 57 -4.45 2.42 19.96
N LYS A 58 -4.17 3.72 19.95
CA LYS A 58 -4.57 4.62 18.88
C LYS A 58 -3.88 4.25 17.58
N GLN A 59 -2.55 4.03 17.61
CA GLN A 59 -1.77 3.61 16.46
C GLN A 59 -2.26 2.28 15.88
N ALA A 60 -2.53 1.30 16.73
CA ALA A 60 -3.09 0.01 16.32
C ALA A 60 -4.48 0.17 15.66
N ALA A 61 -5.35 1.02 16.23
CA ALA A 61 -6.67 1.28 15.67
C ALA A 61 -6.61 1.95 14.29
N GLU A 62 -5.72 2.90 14.09
CA GLU A 62 -5.49 3.56 12.81
C GLU A 62 -4.91 2.59 11.77
N ALA A 63 -3.97 1.72 12.18
CA ALA A 63 -3.42 0.68 11.34
C ALA A 63 -4.50 -0.31 10.87
N ILE A 64 -5.37 -0.77 11.77
CA ILE A 64 -6.49 -1.65 11.43
C ILE A 64 -7.46 -0.94 10.47
N LYS A 65 -7.76 0.34 10.70
CA LYS A 65 -8.59 1.14 9.80
C LYS A 65 -7.98 1.26 8.41
N PHE A 66 -6.66 1.44 8.31
CA PHE A 66 -5.95 1.44 7.04
C PHE A 66 -6.08 0.10 6.31
N LEU A 67 -5.88 -1.03 7.00
CA LEU A 67 -6.01 -2.38 6.42
C LEU A 67 -7.44 -2.67 5.93
N VAL A 68 -8.45 -2.26 6.68
CA VAL A 68 -9.87 -2.34 6.28
C VAL A 68 -10.10 -1.54 4.98
N ASN A 69 -9.68 -0.29 4.94
CA ASN A 69 -9.84 0.55 3.76
C ASN A 69 -9.09 -0.04 2.56
N LYS A 70 -7.89 -0.57 2.76
CA LYS A 70 -7.14 -1.24 1.72
C LYS A 70 -7.87 -2.46 1.18
N PHE A 71 -8.41 -3.31 2.05
CA PHE A 71 -9.20 -4.48 1.62
C PHE A 71 -10.42 -4.06 0.81
N LEU A 72 -11.13 -3.02 1.20
CA LEU A 72 -12.29 -2.51 0.45
C LEU A 72 -11.91 -2.13 -0.99
N LEU A 73 -10.70 -1.61 -1.19
CA LEU A 73 -10.20 -1.15 -2.49
C LEU A 73 -9.58 -2.28 -3.33
N THR A 74 -8.78 -3.14 -2.71
CA THR A 74 -7.94 -4.13 -3.43
C THR A 74 -8.42 -5.57 -3.26
N LYS A 75 -9.30 -5.83 -2.29
CA LYS A 75 -9.76 -7.17 -1.87
C LYS A 75 -8.65 -8.09 -1.35
N ILE A 76 -7.45 -7.58 -1.15
CA ILE A 76 -6.27 -8.34 -0.68
C ILE A 76 -5.54 -7.50 0.37
N VAL A 77 -5.07 -8.17 1.44
CA VAL A 77 -4.15 -7.63 2.45
C VAL A 77 -2.90 -8.50 2.45
N GLU A 78 -1.74 -7.89 2.25
CA GLU A 78 -0.43 -8.56 2.26
C GLU A 78 0.34 -8.21 3.55
N LYS A 79 1.30 -9.05 3.97
CA LYS A 79 2.14 -8.77 5.16
C LYS A 79 2.84 -7.40 5.10
N ASN A 80 3.31 -7.00 3.93
CA ASN A 80 3.94 -5.68 3.76
C ASN A 80 3.01 -4.50 4.08
N ASP A 81 1.71 -4.70 3.98
CA ASP A 81 0.72 -3.67 4.27
C ASP A 81 0.59 -3.39 5.77
N ILE A 82 0.88 -4.40 6.59
CA ILE A 82 0.89 -4.26 8.05
C ILE A 82 2.02 -3.32 8.46
N VAL A 83 3.22 -3.52 7.91
CA VAL A 83 4.35 -2.63 8.18
C VAL A 83 4.07 -1.20 7.69
N LEU A 84 3.45 -1.06 6.52
CA LEU A 84 3.07 0.24 5.97
C LEU A 84 1.99 0.94 6.81
N SER A 85 1.03 0.18 7.34
CA SER A 85 -0.05 0.73 8.17
C SER A 85 0.46 1.38 9.45
N VAL A 86 1.54 0.85 10.02
CA VAL A 86 2.17 1.38 11.24
C VAL A 86 3.09 2.55 10.92
N LYS A 87 3.89 2.47 9.85
CA LYS A 87 4.81 3.55 9.45
C LYS A 87 4.10 4.83 9.03
N ASN A 88 2.97 4.72 8.32
CA ASN A 88 2.19 5.88 7.91
C ASN A 88 1.56 6.65 9.08
N ASN A 89 1.50 6.06 10.27
CA ASN A 89 0.96 6.70 11.46
C ASN A 89 2.03 7.45 12.28
N SER A 90 3.31 7.16 12.05
CA SER A 90 4.41 7.88 12.71
C SER A 90 4.72 9.24 12.07
N ASP A 91 4.39 9.40 10.79
CA ASP A 91 4.44 10.70 10.12
C ASP A 91 3.05 11.35 10.25
N SER A 92 2.87 12.11 11.31
CA SER A 92 1.63 12.75 11.73
C SER A 92 1.05 13.68 10.66
N SER A 93 0.31 13.14 9.71
CA SER A 93 -0.69 13.88 8.97
C SER A 93 -1.75 12.93 8.39
N ASN A 94 -3.00 13.11 8.82
CA ASN A 94 -4.20 12.48 8.26
C ASN A 94 -4.35 12.69 6.73
N GLU A 95 -3.58 13.60 6.15
CA GLU A 95 -3.54 13.90 4.72
C GLU A 95 -2.86 12.79 3.89
N THR A 96 -1.87 12.07 4.43
CA THR A 96 -1.16 11.01 3.69
C THR A 96 -2.04 9.79 3.42
N ASN A 97 -2.91 9.44 4.34
CA ASN A 97 -3.85 8.31 4.16
C ASN A 97 -4.91 8.59 3.08
N VAL A 98 -5.40 9.82 3.02
CA VAL A 98 -6.38 10.25 1.99
C VAL A 98 -5.69 10.38 0.62
N ARG A 99 -4.45 10.88 0.58
CA ARG A 99 -3.65 11.00 -0.65
C ARG A 99 -3.30 9.63 -1.25
N SER A 100 -2.98 8.63 -0.44
CA SER A 100 -2.68 7.27 -0.93
C SER A 100 -3.89 6.60 -1.57
N ILE A 101 -5.09 6.89 -1.09
CA ILE A 101 -6.35 6.37 -1.61
C ILE A 101 -6.74 7.07 -2.93
N SER A 102 -6.50 8.37 -3.03
CA SER A 102 -6.79 9.15 -4.25
C SER A 102 -5.90 8.79 -5.44
N GLN A 103 -4.78 8.11 -5.19
CA GLN A 103 -3.81 7.71 -6.21
C GLN A 103 -3.82 6.21 -6.52
N LEU A 104 -4.92 5.56 -6.23
CA LEU A 104 -5.17 4.18 -6.62
C LEU A 104 -5.10 4.04 -8.15
N ILE A 105 -4.23 3.15 -8.64
CA ILE A 105 -4.17 2.75 -10.03
C ILE A 105 -4.98 1.46 -10.17
N LYS A 106 -6.15 1.54 -10.80
CA LYS A 106 -6.99 0.38 -11.07
C LYS A 106 -6.63 -0.22 -12.42
N THR A 107 -6.07 -1.42 -12.40
CA THR A 107 -5.91 -2.24 -13.61
C THR A 107 -6.92 -3.41 -13.57
N PRO A 108 -7.24 -4.07 -14.70
CA PRO A 108 -8.24 -5.14 -14.73
C PRO A 108 -7.94 -6.31 -13.79
N ARG A 109 -6.66 -6.59 -13.61
CA ARG A 109 -6.21 -7.74 -12.81
C ARG A 109 -5.78 -7.37 -11.40
N LYS A 110 -5.32 -6.15 -11.18
CA LYS A 110 -4.74 -5.77 -9.89
C LYS A 110 -4.89 -4.27 -9.63
N SER A 111 -5.19 -3.90 -8.40
CA SER A 111 -5.12 -2.52 -7.96
C SER A 111 -3.74 -2.23 -7.38
N VAL A 112 -3.10 -1.17 -7.85
CA VAL A 112 -1.76 -0.74 -7.42
C VAL A 112 -1.91 0.50 -6.55
N ILE A 113 -1.34 0.46 -5.36
CA ILE A 113 -1.33 1.57 -4.39
C ILE A 113 0.11 1.98 -4.15
N ALA A 114 0.35 3.29 -4.04
CA ALA A 114 1.63 3.82 -3.63
C ALA A 114 2.01 3.31 -2.24
N ARG A 115 3.25 2.84 -2.09
CA ARG A 115 3.79 2.32 -0.82
C ARG A 115 4.57 3.39 -0.03
N SER A 116 4.80 4.55 -0.61
CA SER A 116 5.47 5.68 0.02
C SER A 116 4.94 7.00 -0.52
N SER A 117 5.17 8.10 0.20
CA SER A 117 4.82 9.45 -0.25
C SER A 117 5.47 9.78 -1.60
N LYS A 118 6.76 9.44 -1.79
CA LYS A 118 7.47 9.67 -3.06
C LYS A 118 6.87 8.92 -4.24
N GLN A 119 6.38 7.68 -4.03
CA GLN A 119 5.65 6.95 -5.06
C GLN A 119 4.30 7.61 -5.36
N SER A 120 3.62 8.12 -4.34
CA SER A 120 2.39 8.88 -4.45
C SER A 120 2.57 10.13 -5.30
N ASP A 121 3.61 10.92 -5.00
CA ASP A 121 3.97 12.13 -5.75
C ASP A 121 4.35 11.79 -7.21
N TYR A 122 5.05 10.68 -7.41
CA TYR A 122 5.39 10.20 -8.75
C TYR A 122 4.16 9.80 -9.56
N ILE A 123 3.20 9.07 -8.98
CA ILE A 123 1.93 8.73 -9.65
C ILE A 123 1.16 10.00 -10.03
N LYS A 124 1.15 10.98 -9.12
CA LYS A 124 0.52 12.28 -9.38
C LYS A 124 1.22 12.99 -10.55
N ALA A 125 2.54 13.07 -10.52
CA ALA A 125 3.32 13.68 -11.59
C ALA A 125 3.05 13.03 -12.95
N LEU A 126 2.98 11.69 -13.01
CA LEU A 126 2.67 10.94 -14.25
C LEU A 126 1.27 11.20 -14.80
N ARG A 127 0.33 11.67 -14.00
CA ARG A 127 -1.05 11.96 -14.42
C ARG A 127 -1.24 13.42 -14.84
N GLU A 128 -0.42 14.32 -14.30
CA GLU A 128 -0.60 15.76 -14.43
C GLU A 128 0.38 16.42 -15.41
N ASN A 129 1.46 15.71 -15.78
CA ASN A 129 2.50 16.29 -16.64
C ASN A 129 2.73 15.43 -17.88
N ASP A 130 3.06 16.11 -18.99
CA ASP A 130 3.34 15.47 -20.28
C ASP A 130 4.70 14.74 -20.30
N ILE A 131 5.69 15.25 -19.57
CA ILE A 131 7.02 14.67 -19.45
C ILE A 131 7.40 14.55 -17.98
N VAL A 132 7.80 13.33 -17.57
CA VAL A 132 8.23 13.05 -16.20
C VAL A 132 9.56 12.31 -16.20
N MET A 133 10.54 12.83 -15.49
CA MET A 133 11.83 12.18 -15.26
C MET A 133 11.89 11.60 -13.85
N ALA A 134 12.13 10.29 -13.75
CA ALA A 134 12.20 9.59 -12.48
C ALA A 134 13.62 9.11 -12.17
N LEU A 135 14.24 9.71 -11.16
CA LEU A 135 15.58 9.35 -10.68
C LEU A 135 15.48 8.59 -9.35
N GLY A 136 16.33 7.60 -9.17
CA GLY A 136 16.41 6.84 -7.93
C GLY A 136 17.01 5.45 -8.11
N PRO A 137 17.34 4.74 -7.00
CA PRO A 137 17.96 3.44 -7.03
C PRO A 137 17.06 2.37 -7.69
N ALA A 138 17.69 1.26 -8.11
CA ALA A 138 16.96 0.12 -8.64
C ALA A 138 15.98 -0.47 -7.60
N GLY A 139 14.93 -1.14 -8.05
CA GLY A 139 13.95 -1.80 -7.17
C GLY A 139 12.92 -0.88 -6.51
N THR A 140 12.96 0.45 -6.71
CA THR A 140 12.02 1.40 -6.09
C THR A 140 10.65 1.47 -6.79
N GLY A 141 10.42 0.70 -7.84
CA GLY A 141 9.13 0.60 -8.53
C GLY A 141 8.89 1.64 -9.63
N LYS A 142 9.90 2.43 -10.05
CA LYS A 142 9.74 3.49 -11.06
C LYS A 142 9.05 3.00 -12.34
N SER A 143 9.63 2.02 -13.02
CA SER A 143 9.09 1.48 -14.27
C SER A 143 7.74 0.79 -14.08
N PHE A 144 7.57 0.08 -12.95
CA PHE A 144 6.31 -0.59 -12.63
C PHE A 144 5.15 0.41 -12.47
N LEU A 145 5.37 1.49 -11.74
CA LEU A 145 4.35 2.53 -11.55
C LEU A 145 4.05 3.28 -12.85
N ALA A 146 5.09 3.63 -13.63
CA ALA A 146 4.90 4.28 -14.92
C ALA A 146 4.06 3.43 -15.88
N VAL A 147 4.38 2.14 -16.02
CA VAL A 147 3.60 1.21 -16.86
C VAL A 147 2.18 1.03 -16.32
N SER A 148 2.00 0.95 -15.00
CA SER A 148 0.66 0.84 -14.40
C SER A 148 -0.21 2.05 -14.70
N VAL A 149 0.34 3.26 -14.62
CA VAL A 149 -0.37 4.49 -15.00
C VAL A 149 -0.66 4.51 -16.51
N ALA A 150 0.32 4.17 -17.36
CA ALA A 150 0.14 4.12 -18.82
C ALA A 150 -0.99 3.16 -19.23
N ILE A 151 -1.05 1.95 -18.63
CA ILE A 151 -2.14 0.99 -18.86
C ILE A 151 -3.49 1.58 -18.45
N THR A 152 -3.55 2.29 -17.33
CA THR A 152 -4.80 2.93 -16.88
C THR A 152 -5.27 3.98 -17.88
N LEU A 153 -4.36 4.84 -18.35
CA LEU A 153 -4.67 5.86 -19.37
C LEU A 153 -5.13 5.25 -20.69
N LEU A 154 -4.52 4.12 -21.09
CA LEU A 154 -4.95 3.36 -22.27
C LEU A 154 -6.37 2.80 -22.10
N MET A 155 -6.67 2.23 -20.94
CA MET A 155 -8.00 1.70 -20.64
C MET A 155 -9.08 2.77 -20.54
N GLU A 156 -8.73 3.92 -20.00
CA GLU A 156 -9.58 5.11 -19.97
C GLU A 156 -9.72 5.78 -21.33
N LYS A 157 -9.08 5.22 -22.38
CA LYS A 157 -9.05 5.77 -23.76
C LYS A 157 -8.52 7.21 -23.83
N LYS A 158 -7.69 7.60 -22.86
CA LYS A 158 -7.00 8.89 -22.87
C LYS A 158 -5.81 8.92 -23.82
N VAL A 159 -5.27 7.73 -24.12
CA VAL A 159 -4.21 7.51 -25.10
C VAL A 159 -4.59 6.35 -26.01
N GLU A 160 -4.13 6.38 -27.26
CA GLU A 160 -4.46 5.33 -28.24
C GLU A 160 -3.54 4.11 -28.11
N ARG A 161 -2.31 4.32 -27.68
CA ARG A 161 -1.30 3.26 -27.54
C ARG A 161 -0.25 3.60 -26.49
N VAL A 162 0.42 2.59 -25.97
CA VAL A 162 1.58 2.72 -25.09
C VAL A 162 2.81 2.24 -25.83
N ILE A 163 3.85 3.07 -25.89
CA ILE A 163 5.13 2.73 -26.49
C ILE A 163 6.14 2.57 -25.36
N LEU A 164 6.81 1.41 -25.32
CA LEU A 164 7.88 1.11 -24.38
C LEU A 164 9.18 1.02 -25.16
N SER A 165 10.20 1.75 -24.72
CA SER A 165 11.53 1.69 -25.30
C SER A 165 12.59 1.47 -24.23
N ARG A 166 13.63 0.75 -24.58
CA ARG A 166 14.80 0.52 -23.74
C ARG A 166 16.05 0.57 -24.62
N PRO A 167 17.16 1.18 -24.17
CA PRO A 167 18.43 1.07 -24.86
C PRO A 167 18.82 -0.40 -25.03
N ALA A 168 19.34 -0.77 -26.21
CA ALA A 168 19.81 -2.13 -26.49
C ALA A 168 21.05 -2.47 -25.64
N VAL A 169 21.81 -1.44 -25.24
CA VAL A 169 23.03 -1.56 -24.41
C VAL A 169 22.80 -0.76 -23.13
N GLU A 170 23.00 -1.37 -21.97
CA GLU A 170 22.98 -0.65 -20.70
C GLU A 170 24.23 0.22 -20.55
N ALA A 171 24.10 1.36 -19.87
CA ALA A 171 25.22 2.26 -19.64
C ALA A 171 26.32 1.55 -18.84
N GLY A 172 27.48 1.35 -19.45
CA GLY A 172 28.63 0.63 -18.86
C GLY A 172 28.81 -0.82 -19.29
N GLU A 173 27.84 -1.43 -19.99
CA GLU A 173 28.01 -2.73 -20.63
C GLU A 173 28.59 -2.55 -22.04
N LYS A 174 29.78 -3.12 -22.27
CA LYS A 174 30.28 -3.34 -23.64
C LYS A 174 29.47 -4.51 -24.20
N LEU A 175 28.91 -4.35 -25.40
CA LEU A 175 28.42 -5.47 -26.19
C LEU A 175 29.57 -6.46 -26.34
N GLY A 176 29.58 -7.48 -25.46
CA GLY A 176 30.47 -8.63 -25.64
C GLY A 176 30.01 -9.39 -26.90
N PHE A 177 30.94 -9.87 -27.70
CA PHE A 177 30.64 -10.82 -28.75
C PHE A 177 29.88 -11.98 -28.15
N LEU A 178 28.69 -12.25 -28.60
CA LEU A 178 28.00 -13.51 -28.30
C LEU A 178 28.80 -14.62 -28.99
N PRO A 179 29.22 -15.69 -28.29
CA PRO A 179 29.86 -16.82 -28.93
C PRO A 179 28.83 -17.45 -29.88
N GLY A 180 29.06 -17.36 -31.19
CA GLY A 180 28.21 -18.01 -32.18
C GLY A 180 27.77 -17.18 -33.37
N ASP A 181 28.23 -15.93 -33.53
CA ASP A 181 28.14 -15.17 -34.79
C ASP A 181 29.31 -15.48 -35.71
#